data_9374b9806a0e93642aff9680644f5755
#
_entry.id   9374b9806a0e93642aff9680644f5755
#
_cell.length_a   1.000
_cell.length_b   1.000
_cell.length_c   1.000
_cell.angle_alpha   90.00
_cell.angle_beta   90.00
_cell.angle_gamma   90.00
#
_symmetry.space_group_name_H-M   'P 1'
#
loop_
_entity.id
_entity.type
_entity.pdbx_description
1 polymer ?
#
loop_
_entity_poly.entity_id
_entity_poly.type
_entity_poly.pdbx_seq_one_letter_code
_entity_poly.pdbx_strand_id
1 'polypeptide(L)' 'MDAEMKKGYEANLQRIKQRQTANLEILKILDMIVNRFPDLRFTQILTNLNLDKDLFYEESVDTLEHIKKQLEGKVSL' A
#
# COMPACT_ATOMS: atom_id res chain seq x y z
N MET A 1 12.59 32.47 -5.57
CA MET A 1 12.81 31.03 -5.75
C MET A 1 13.32 30.77 -7.13
N ASP A 2 14.45 30.12 -7.25
CA ASP A 2 14.87 29.73 -8.59
C ASP A 2 14.04 28.51 -9.08
N ALA A 3 14.13 28.22 -10.37
CA ALA A 3 13.32 27.18 -10.99
C ALA A 3 13.61 25.78 -10.44
N GLU A 4 14.81 25.55 -9.92
CA GLU A 4 15.20 24.24 -9.40
C GLU A 4 14.54 23.94 -8.06
N MET A 5 14.45 24.94 -7.18
CA MET A 5 13.76 24.77 -5.89
C MET A 5 12.26 24.53 -6.10
N LYS A 6 11.65 25.20 -7.07
CA LYS A 6 10.26 25.01 -7.41
C LYS A 6 9.99 23.59 -7.92
N LYS A 7 10.87 23.06 -8.79
CA LYS A 7 10.73 21.70 -9.30
C LYS A 7 10.88 20.66 -8.20
N GLY A 8 11.80 20.85 -7.26
CA GLY A 8 11.96 19.96 -6.12
C GLY A 8 10.74 19.94 -5.22
N TYR A 9 10.14 21.12 -4.99
CA TYR A 9 8.93 21.24 -4.19
C TYR A 9 7.75 20.51 -4.85
N GLU A 10 7.55 20.70 -6.15
CA GLU A 10 6.50 20.04 -6.91
C GLU A 10 6.65 18.51 -6.93
N ALA A 11 7.89 18.03 -7.08
CA ALA A 11 8.18 16.60 -7.03
C ALA A 11 7.83 15.99 -5.66
N ASN A 12 8.13 16.71 -4.56
CA ASN A 12 7.78 16.25 -3.23
C ASN A 12 6.27 16.22 -3.02
N LEU A 13 5.53 17.21 -3.53
CA LEU A 13 4.07 17.21 -3.44
C LEU A 13 3.48 16.03 -4.20
N GLN A 14 4.01 15.68 -5.36
CA GLN A 14 3.55 14.53 -6.11
C GLN A 14 3.80 13.22 -5.36
N ARG A 15 4.96 13.08 -4.72
CA ARG A 15 5.25 11.89 -3.90
C ARG A 15 4.26 11.74 -2.76
N ILE A 16 3.95 12.85 -2.09
CA ILE A 16 2.99 12.84 -0.98
C ILE A 16 1.61 12.41 -1.49
N LYS A 17 1.16 12.94 -2.62
CA LYS A 17 -0.11 12.58 -3.21
C LYS A 17 -0.16 11.11 -3.62
N GLN A 18 0.89 10.60 -4.24
CA GLN A 18 0.98 9.20 -4.65
C GLN A 18 0.96 8.28 -3.43
N ARG A 19 1.68 8.63 -2.38
CA ARG A 19 1.71 7.87 -1.13
C ARG A 19 0.32 7.84 -0.50
N GLN A 20 -0.35 8.97 -0.43
CA GLN A 20 -1.69 9.08 0.14
C GLN A 20 -2.70 8.25 -0.66
N THR A 21 -2.64 8.33 -1.99
CA THR A 21 -3.50 7.54 -2.86
C THR A 21 -3.27 6.04 -2.66
N ALA A 22 -2.01 5.62 -2.59
CA ALA A 22 -1.67 4.23 -2.34
C ALA A 22 -2.16 3.77 -0.96
N ASN A 23 -1.99 4.60 0.07
CA ASN A 23 -2.48 4.27 1.41
C ASN A 23 -3.98 4.06 1.43
N LEU A 24 -4.73 4.92 0.74
CA LEU A 24 -6.20 4.79 0.67
C LEU A 24 -6.61 3.51 -0.07
N GLU A 25 -5.91 3.15 -1.14
CA GLU A 25 -6.17 1.89 -1.83
C GLU A 25 -5.86 0.68 -0.96
N ILE A 26 -4.76 0.72 -0.21
CA ILE A 26 -4.41 -0.35 0.73
C ILE A 26 -5.52 -0.52 1.76
N LEU A 27 -6.02 0.58 2.31
CA LEU A 27 -7.11 0.52 3.28
C LEU A 27 -8.38 -0.09 2.68
N LYS A 28 -8.70 0.23 1.43
CA LYS A 28 -9.84 -0.36 0.74
C LYS A 28 -9.67 -1.87 0.57
N ILE A 29 -8.47 -2.30 0.22
CA ILE A 29 -8.17 -3.73 0.07
C ILE A 29 -8.31 -4.45 1.40
N LEU A 30 -7.77 -3.88 2.48
CA LEU A 30 -7.87 -4.46 3.81
C LEU A 30 -9.34 -4.54 4.27
N ASP A 31 -10.11 -3.49 4.02
CA ASP A 31 -11.54 -3.48 4.33
C ASP A 31 -12.27 -4.61 3.60
N MET A 32 -12.00 -4.78 2.32
CA MET A 32 -12.58 -5.85 1.52
C MET A 32 -12.23 -7.22 2.08
N ILE A 33 -10.96 -7.43 2.44
CA ILE A 33 -10.49 -8.72 2.96
C ILE A 33 -11.15 -9.01 4.32
N VAL A 34 -11.19 -8.02 5.20
CA VAL A 34 -11.83 -8.16 6.52
C VAL A 34 -13.29 -8.57 6.38
N ASN A 35 -14.01 -7.97 5.44
CA ASN A 35 -15.42 -8.28 5.23
C ASN A 35 -15.63 -9.65 4.56
N ARG A 36 -14.73 -10.04 3.67
CA ARG A 36 -14.86 -11.28 2.93
C ARG A 36 -14.42 -12.51 3.71
N PHE A 37 -13.49 -12.33 4.65
CA PHE A 37 -12.94 -13.42 5.45
C PHE A 37 -13.07 -13.11 6.94
N PRO A 38 -14.29 -13.16 7.48
CA PRO A 38 -14.56 -12.76 8.87
C PRO A 38 -13.88 -13.67 9.90
N ASP A 39 -13.47 -14.86 9.52
CA ASP A 39 -12.81 -15.80 10.42
C ASP A 39 -11.32 -15.52 10.61
N LEU A 40 -10.72 -14.67 9.75
CA LEU A 40 -9.31 -14.35 9.84
C LEU A 40 -9.07 -13.25 10.86
N ARG A 41 -8.10 -13.46 11.73
CA ARG A 41 -7.61 -12.41 12.61
C ARG A 41 -6.80 -11.40 11.79
N PHE A 42 -6.79 -10.16 12.23
CA PHE A 42 -6.14 -9.09 11.50
C PHE A 42 -4.65 -9.39 11.21
N THR A 43 -3.93 -9.92 12.21
CA THR A 43 -2.51 -10.27 12.04
C THR A 43 -2.33 -11.41 11.03
N GLN A 44 -3.27 -12.33 10.93
CA GLN A 44 -3.26 -13.37 9.91
C GLN A 44 -3.41 -12.79 8.52
N ILE A 45 -4.26 -11.78 8.37
CA ILE A 45 -4.42 -11.07 7.10
C ILE A 45 -3.10 -10.40 6.71
N LEU A 46 -2.45 -9.71 7.64
CA LEU A 46 -1.16 -9.06 7.38
C LEU A 46 -0.09 -10.07 6.97
N THR A 47 -0.01 -11.20 7.64
CA THR A 47 0.93 -12.26 7.30
C THR A 47 0.67 -12.82 5.91
N ASN A 48 -0.59 -13.05 5.57
CA ASN A 48 -0.96 -13.57 4.25
C ASN A 48 -0.62 -12.60 3.13
N LEU A 49 -0.57 -11.31 3.42
CA LEU A 49 -0.18 -10.28 2.46
C LEU A 49 1.31 -9.96 2.50
N ASN A 50 2.09 -10.72 3.28
CA ASN A 50 3.52 -10.46 3.49
C ASN A 50 3.81 -9.08 4.10
N LEU A 51 2.90 -8.59 4.94
CA LEU A 51 3.04 -7.31 5.64
C LEU A 51 3.53 -7.47 7.08
N ASP A 52 3.94 -8.68 7.46
CA ASP A 52 4.46 -9.00 8.79
C ASP A 52 5.96 -8.75 8.92
N LYS A 53 6.59 -8.19 7.89
CA LYS A 53 8.02 -7.87 7.87
C LYS A 53 8.25 -6.42 8.28
N ASP A 54 9.51 -6.08 8.56
CA ASP A 54 9.88 -4.70 8.83
C ASP A 54 9.83 -3.90 7.52
N LEU A 55 8.70 -3.26 7.28
CA LEU A 55 8.46 -2.47 6.07
C LEU A 55 8.44 -0.97 6.36
N PHE A 56 9.04 -0.56 7.48
CA PHE A 56 8.98 0.83 7.94
C PHE A 56 9.41 1.83 6.87
N TYR A 57 10.43 1.48 6.10
CA TYR A 57 10.96 2.36 5.05
C TYR A 57 10.40 2.06 3.65
N GLU A 58 9.48 1.11 3.53
CA GLU A 58 8.90 0.80 2.22
C GLU A 58 7.91 1.89 1.81
N GLU A 59 8.04 2.38 0.58
CA GLU A 59 7.09 3.36 0.05
C GLU A 59 5.74 2.69 -0.20
N SER A 60 4.66 3.42 0.09
CA SER A 60 3.29 2.88 0.01
C SER A 60 2.91 2.35 -1.37
N VAL A 61 3.43 2.98 -2.43
CA VAL A 61 3.20 2.51 -3.81
C VAL A 61 3.75 1.09 -3.99
N ASP A 62 4.94 0.83 -3.45
CA ASP A 62 5.57 -0.49 -3.53
C ASP A 62 4.83 -1.51 -2.67
N THR A 63 4.40 -1.10 -1.47
CA THR A 63 3.57 -1.95 -0.61
C THR A 63 2.29 -2.35 -1.32
N LEU A 64 1.63 -1.40 -1.96
CA LEU A 64 0.40 -1.67 -2.71
C LEU A 64 0.63 -2.68 -3.83
N GLU A 65 1.74 -2.54 -4.57
CA GLU A 65 2.09 -3.50 -5.62
C GLU A 65 2.32 -4.90 -5.08
N HIS A 66 3.04 -5.00 -3.95
CA HIS A 66 3.26 -6.29 -3.29
C HIS A 66 1.94 -6.94 -2.87
N ILE A 67 1.02 -6.16 -2.31
CA ILE A 67 -0.30 -6.64 -1.93
C ILE A 67 -1.06 -7.15 -3.16
N LYS A 68 -1.07 -6.40 -4.24
CA LYS A 68 -1.75 -6.80 -5.47
C LYS A 68 -1.19 -8.10 -6.04
N LYS A 69 0.13 -8.26 -6.02
CA LYS A 69 0.77 -9.50 -6.47
C LYS A 69 0.37 -10.70 -5.61
N GLN A 70 0.30 -10.52 -4.30
CA GLN A 70 -0.14 -11.59 -3.40
C GLN A 70 -1.59 -11.97 -3.67
N LEU A 71 -2.45 -10.99 -3.91
CA LEU A 71 -3.85 -11.23 -4.22
C LEU A 71 -4.01 -11.96 -5.56
N GLU A 72 -3.25 -11.59 -6.58
CA GLU A 72 -3.27 -12.26 -7.87
C GLU A 72 -2.89 -13.73 -7.74
N GLY A 73 -1.86 -14.02 -6.95
CA GLY A 73 -1.43 -15.40 -6.73
C GLY A 73 -2.44 -16.25 -5.97
N LYS A 74 -3.28 -15.62 -5.13
CA LYS A 74 -4.26 -16.32 -4.29
C LYS A 74 -5.68 -16.30 -4.84
N VAL A 75 -5.99 -15.34 -5.70
CA VAL A 75 -7.34 -15.10 -6.22
C VAL A 75 -7.49 -15.54 -7.65
N SER A 76 -6.42 -15.91 -8.31
CA SER A 76 -6.50 -16.58 -9.63
C SER A 76 -6.99 -18.01 -9.47
N LEU A 77 -7.91 -18.15 -8.59
CA LEU A 77 -8.59 -19.42 -8.34
C LEU A 77 -9.68 -19.64 -9.36
#